data_77a95f5088f48de205eb8c8ae7bf2d8e
#
_entry.id   77a95f5088f48de205eb8c8ae7bf2d8e
#
_cell.length_a   1.000
_cell.length_b   1.000
_cell.length_c   1.000
_cell.angle_alpha   90.00
_cell.angle_beta   90.00
_cell.angle_gamma   90.00
#
_symmetry.space_group_name_H-M   'P 1'
#
loop_
_entity.id
_entity.type
_entity.pdbx_description
1 polymer ?
#
loop_
_entity_poly.entity_id
_entity_poly.type
_entity_poly.pdbx_seq_one_letter_code
_entity_poly.pdbx_strand_id
1 'polypeptide(L)'
;MELNLKRPIIFFDLETTGIDIARDRIVEISMVKVMPDGEEIVRTRRINPGMPIPAEATAIHGITDEDVKDCPLFPQIAKSLAQFIEGCDFGGFNSNRFDLPMLVEEFMRAGVDVDFRKRKFIDVQNIFHKMEQRTLVAAYKFYCGKDLADAHSAEADTLATYEVLKAQLDRYEELQNDVAALAEFSTRAESADFAGRILYNEKGEEVFGFGKYKGRSVAEVFRVEPSYYSCLLYTSPSPRD
;
A
#
# COMPACT_ATOMS: atom_id res chain seq x y z
N MET A 1 -12.31 16.96 17.48
CA MET A 1 -13.37 15.94 17.74
C MET A 1 -12.69 14.77 18.43
N GLU A 2 -13.17 14.39 19.59
CA GLU A 2 -12.66 13.24 20.33
C GLU A 2 -13.28 11.94 19.81
N LEU A 3 -12.57 10.82 19.93
CA LEU A 3 -13.11 9.52 19.60
C LEU A 3 -14.10 9.07 20.67
N ASN A 4 -15.29 8.64 20.27
CA ASN A 4 -16.29 8.07 21.19
C ASN A 4 -16.00 6.58 21.42
N LEU A 5 -15.19 6.27 22.41
CA LEU A 5 -14.70 4.94 22.70
C LEU A 5 -15.48 4.27 23.81
N LYS A 6 -15.90 3.00 23.60
CA LYS A 6 -16.49 2.14 24.64
C LYS A 6 -15.44 1.26 25.33
N ARG A 7 -14.28 1.08 24.70
CA ARG A 7 -13.11 0.37 25.20
C ARG A 7 -11.87 1.03 24.61
N PRO A 8 -10.67 0.79 25.16
CA PRO A 8 -9.45 1.35 24.59
C PRO A 8 -9.25 0.92 23.14
N ILE A 9 -8.65 1.81 22.35
CA ILE A 9 -8.16 1.51 21.00
C ILE A 9 -6.64 1.71 20.93
N ILE A 10 -5.94 0.89 20.17
CA ILE A 10 -4.51 1.03 19.91
C ILE A 10 -4.32 1.33 18.43
N PHE A 11 -3.75 2.47 18.12
CA PHE A 11 -3.17 2.73 16.81
C PHE A 11 -1.73 2.24 16.81
N PHE A 12 -1.33 1.51 15.78
CA PHE A 12 0.00 0.92 15.72
C PHE A 12 0.55 0.89 14.30
N ASP A 13 1.87 0.86 14.23
CA ASP A 13 2.65 0.77 13.01
C ASP A 13 3.90 -0.07 13.28
N LEU A 14 4.42 -0.77 12.27
CA LEU A 14 5.52 -1.69 12.36
C LEU A 14 6.61 -1.36 11.34
N GLU A 15 7.88 -1.38 11.79
CA GLU A 15 9.01 -1.52 10.89
C GLU A 15 9.49 -2.97 10.89
N THR A 16 9.87 -3.49 9.73
CA THR A 16 10.14 -4.91 9.52
C THR A 16 11.37 -5.15 8.64
N THR A 17 11.89 -6.37 8.66
CA THR A 17 12.99 -6.78 7.76
C THR A 17 12.56 -6.89 6.29
N GLY A 18 11.25 -6.85 6.01
CA GLY A 18 10.67 -6.95 4.67
C GLY A 18 9.16 -7.17 4.73
N ILE A 19 8.55 -7.51 3.61
CA ILE A 19 7.09 -7.57 3.43
C ILE A 19 6.50 -9.00 3.43
N ASP A 20 7.33 -10.03 3.56
CA ASP A 20 6.86 -11.43 3.61
C ASP A 20 6.49 -11.80 5.06
N ILE A 21 5.20 -11.85 5.35
CA ILE A 21 4.67 -12.14 6.69
C ILE A 21 5.20 -13.47 7.25
N ALA A 22 5.46 -14.45 6.38
CA ALA A 22 5.93 -15.77 6.81
C ALA A 22 7.44 -15.83 7.14
N ARG A 23 8.25 -14.90 6.62
CA ARG A 23 9.70 -14.94 6.71
C ARG A 23 10.28 -13.75 7.46
N ASP A 24 9.68 -12.58 7.24
CA ASP A 24 10.19 -11.34 7.81
C ASP A 24 9.80 -11.18 9.29
N ARG A 25 10.47 -10.26 9.95
CA ARG A 25 10.41 -10.05 11.39
C ARG A 25 10.24 -8.56 11.71
N ILE A 26 9.60 -8.27 12.82
CA ILE A 26 9.45 -6.91 13.33
C ILE A 26 10.80 -6.43 13.88
N VAL A 27 11.21 -5.21 13.49
CA VAL A 27 12.40 -4.50 14.00
C VAL A 27 12.03 -3.32 14.91
N GLU A 28 10.85 -2.71 14.70
CA GLU A 28 10.29 -1.71 15.60
C GLU A 28 8.77 -1.82 15.63
N ILE A 29 8.18 -1.57 16.79
CA ILE A 29 6.74 -1.46 16.98
C ILE A 29 6.44 -0.15 17.70
N SER A 30 5.56 0.66 17.14
CA SER A 30 5.03 1.85 17.79
C SER A 30 3.53 1.71 18.01
N MET A 31 3.07 2.09 19.21
CA MET A 31 1.68 1.98 19.63
C MET A 31 1.24 3.23 20.36
N VAL A 32 0.08 3.74 19.99
CA VAL A 32 -0.65 4.79 20.73
C VAL A 32 -1.94 4.18 21.25
N LYS A 33 -2.02 3.94 22.54
CA LYS A 33 -3.23 3.44 23.21
C LYS A 33 -4.05 4.61 23.71
N VAL A 34 -5.27 4.74 23.20
CA VAL A 34 -6.23 5.78 23.59
C VAL A 34 -7.30 5.15 24.47
N MET A 35 -7.47 5.69 25.66
CA MET A 35 -8.44 5.24 26.65
C MET A 35 -9.80 5.93 26.43
N PRO A 36 -10.92 5.37 26.93
CA PRO A 36 -12.25 5.99 26.80
C PRO A 36 -12.40 7.37 27.43
N ASP A 37 -11.55 7.73 28.39
CA ASP A 37 -11.49 9.04 29.05
C ASP A 37 -10.58 10.04 28.31
N GLY A 38 -9.98 9.61 27.19
CA GLY A 38 -9.08 10.43 26.38
C GLY A 38 -7.61 10.35 26.75
N GLU A 39 -7.23 9.59 27.81
CA GLU A 39 -5.80 9.39 28.11
C GLU A 39 -5.11 8.67 26.95
N GLU A 40 -3.93 9.17 26.57
CA GLU A 40 -3.08 8.60 25.53
C GLU A 40 -1.79 8.02 26.13
N ILE A 41 -1.48 6.78 25.81
CA ILE A 41 -0.26 6.08 26.23
C ILE A 41 0.54 5.70 25.00
N VAL A 42 1.67 6.36 24.77
CA VAL A 42 2.56 6.08 23.64
C VAL A 42 3.66 5.11 24.06
N ARG A 43 3.89 4.08 23.26
CA ARG A 43 4.99 3.15 23.44
C ARG A 43 5.61 2.81 22.09
N THR A 44 6.90 3.09 21.96
CA THR A 44 7.72 2.65 20.82
C THR A 44 8.81 1.74 21.35
N ARG A 45 9.07 0.64 20.66
CA ARG A 45 10.09 -0.33 21.05
C ARG A 45 10.78 -0.93 19.85
N ARG A 46 12.11 -0.83 19.85
CA ARG A 46 12.97 -1.60 18.94
C ARG A 46 13.08 -3.05 19.39
N ILE A 47 13.18 -3.93 18.43
CA ILE A 47 13.17 -5.38 18.59
C ILE A 47 14.31 -5.95 17.75
N ASN A 48 15.10 -6.82 18.35
CA ASN A 48 16.08 -7.58 17.58
C ASN A 48 15.32 -8.65 16.76
N PRO A 49 15.38 -8.61 15.42
CA PRO A 49 14.64 -9.57 14.59
C PRO A 49 15.25 -11.00 14.65
N GLY A 50 16.46 -11.15 15.20
CA GLY A 50 17.19 -12.43 15.22
C GLY A 50 17.69 -12.88 13.85
N MET A 51 17.72 -11.98 12.88
CA MET A 51 18.24 -12.17 11.54
C MET A 51 18.76 -10.83 11.00
N PRO A 52 19.64 -10.82 9.98
CA PRO A 52 20.12 -9.59 9.36
C PRO A 52 18.98 -8.75 8.77
N ILE A 53 19.06 -7.43 8.92
CA ILE A 53 18.13 -6.48 8.28
C ILE A 53 18.63 -6.21 6.86
N PRO A 54 17.84 -6.48 5.81
CA PRO A 54 18.22 -6.19 4.43
C PRO A 54 18.48 -4.69 4.23
N ALA A 55 19.43 -4.36 3.36
CA ALA A 55 19.80 -2.98 3.06
C ALA A 55 18.61 -2.17 2.51
N GLU A 56 17.73 -2.82 1.74
CA GLU A 56 16.50 -2.22 1.20
C GLU A 56 15.54 -1.81 2.32
N ALA A 57 15.39 -2.63 3.37
CA ALA A 57 14.57 -2.31 4.53
C ALA A 57 15.18 -1.16 5.32
N THR A 58 16.49 -1.22 5.60
CA THR A 58 17.22 -0.12 6.24
C THR A 58 17.10 1.20 5.46
N ALA A 59 17.11 1.15 4.13
CA ALA A 59 16.96 2.35 3.31
C ALA A 59 15.58 3.02 3.48
N ILE A 60 14.55 2.26 3.87
CA ILE A 60 13.18 2.77 4.10
C ILE A 60 13.05 3.36 5.50
N HIS A 61 13.35 2.58 6.55
CA HIS A 61 13.06 2.96 7.95
C HIS A 61 14.30 3.44 8.73
N GLY A 62 15.50 3.35 8.15
CA GLY A 62 16.73 3.85 8.76
C GLY A 62 17.31 3.01 9.92
N ILE A 63 16.69 1.88 10.28
CA ILE A 63 17.13 1.01 11.36
C ILE A 63 18.13 0.00 10.81
N THR A 64 19.28 -0.13 11.50
CA THR A 64 20.37 -1.05 11.15
C THR A 64 20.47 -2.20 12.15
N ASP A 65 21.22 -3.25 11.81
CA ASP A 65 21.53 -4.35 12.73
C ASP A 65 22.18 -3.84 14.03
N GLU A 66 23.03 -2.82 13.93
CA GLU A 66 23.69 -2.22 15.09
C GLU A 66 22.71 -1.56 16.06
N ASP A 67 21.63 -0.95 15.53
CA ASP A 67 20.60 -0.29 16.34
C ASP A 67 19.76 -1.26 17.19
N VAL A 68 19.67 -2.52 16.76
CA VAL A 68 18.80 -3.53 17.38
C VAL A 68 19.57 -4.68 18.05
N LYS A 69 20.89 -4.75 17.93
CA LYS A 69 21.69 -5.88 18.43
C LYS A 69 21.50 -6.18 19.91
N ASP A 70 21.34 -5.13 20.73
CA ASP A 70 21.15 -5.22 22.18
C ASP A 70 19.67 -5.14 22.58
N CYS A 71 18.76 -5.07 21.59
CA CYS A 71 17.31 -5.05 21.82
C CYS A 71 16.78 -6.47 22.12
N PRO A 72 15.67 -6.59 22.86
CA PRO A 72 15.07 -7.87 23.11
C PRO A 72 14.51 -8.48 21.83
N LEU A 73 14.54 -9.81 21.74
CA LEU A 73 13.80 -10.56 20.73
C LEU A 73 12.28 -10.46 20.99
N PHE A 74 11.45 -10.60 19.95
CA PHE A 74 9.99 -10.55 20.09
C PHE A 74 9.44 -11.50 21.15
N PRO A 75 9.86 -12.78 21.25
CA PRO A 75 9.39 -13.68 22.31
C PRO A 75 9.60 -13.19 23.73
N GLN A 76 10.66 -12.41 23.98
CA GLN A 76 10.96 -11.87 25.30
C GLN A 76 9.98 -10.78 25.75
N ILE A 77 9.37 -10.08 24.80
CA ILE A 77 8.42 -8.98 25.05
C ILE A 77 6.96 -9.40 24.81
N ALA A 78 6.72 -10.50 24.13
CA ALA A 78 5.41 -10.91 23.65
C ALA A 78 4.35 -10.96 24.77
N LYS A 79 4.67 -11.50 25.94
CA LYS A 79 3.72 -11.55 27.07
C LYS A 79 3.35 -10.17 27.59
N SER A 80 4.34 -9.28 27.76
CA SER A 80 4.08 -7.90 28.23
C SER A 80 3.32 -7.09 27.17
N LEU A 81 3.59 -7.34 25.90
CA LEU A 81 2.87 -6.74 24.79
C LEU A 81 1.41 -7.24 24.73
N ALA A 82 1.20 -8.54 24.88
CA ALA A 82 -0.14 -9.13 24.96
C ALA A 82 -0.98 -8.53 26.10
N GLN A 83 -0.39 -8.32 27.29
CA GLN A 83 -1.02 -7.63 28.40
C GLN A 83 -1.35 -6.14 28.06
N PHE A 84 -0.44 -5.45 27.41
CA PHE A 84 -0.67 -4.05 27.03
C PHE A 84 -1.84 -3.88 26.06
N ILE A 85 -1.98 -4.79 25.09
CA ILE A 85 -3.05 -4.77 24.09
C ILE A 85 -4.34 -5.45 24.57
N GLU A 86 -4.37 -6.00 25.77
CA GLU A 86 -5.55 -6.73 26.26
C GLU A 86 -6.80 -5.84 26.31
N GLY A 87 -7.92 -6.34 25.81
CA GLY A 87 -9.21 -5.64 25.78
C GLY A 87 -9.30 -4.47 24.81
N CYS A 88 -8.26 -4.18 24.04
CA CYS A 88 -8.25 -3.06 23.10
C CYS A 88 -8.79 -3.46 21.72
N ASP A 89 -9.41 -2.50 21.04
CA ASP A 89 -9.60 -2.52 19.59
C ASP A 89 -8.34 -1.94 18.90
N PHE A 90 -8.24 -2.03 17.58
CA PHE A 90 -7.05 -1.63 16.84
C PHE A 90 -7.35 -0.65 15.72
N GLY A 91 -6.40 0.22 15.42
CA GLY A 91 -6.41 1.12 14.29
C GLY A 91 -5.02 1.22 13.66
N GLY A 92 -4.96 1.56 12.38
CA GLY A 92 -3.71 1.82 11.68
C GLY A 92 -3.96 2.25 10.23
N PHE A 93 -2.89 2.47 9.48
CA PHE A 93 -2.96 2.85 8.08
C PHE A 93 -2.49 1.68 7.21
N ASN A 94 -3.35 1.09 6.39
CA ASN A 94 -3.13 -0.16 5.65
C ASN A 94 -2.83 -1.38 6.55
N SER A 95 -3.06 -1.25 7.84
CA SER A 95 -2.65 -2.21 8.86
C SER A 95 -3.36 -3.57 8.75
N ASN A 96 -4.56 -3.62 8.19
CA ASN A 96 -5.29 -4.87 7.98
C ASN A 96 -4.62 -5.81 6.97
N ARG A 97 -3.80 -5.27 6.05
CA ARG A 97 -3.12 -6.06 5.01
C ARG A 97 -1.72 -6.50 5.42
N PHE A 98 -1.05 -5.76 6.29
CA PHE A 98 0.35 -5.99 6.61
C PHE A 98 0.62 -6.04 8.12
N ASP A 99 0.47 -4.94 8.84
CA ASP A 99 0.88 -4.83 10.24
C ASP A 99 0.17 -5.83 11.16
N LEU A 100 -1.14 -5.95 11.02
CA LEU A 100 -1.93 -6.88 11.82
C LEU A 100 -1.56 -8.34 11.55
N PRO A 101 -1.51 -8.83 10.30
CA PRO A 101 -1.02 -10.17 10.00
C PRO A 101 0.40 -10.43 10.52
N MET A 102 1.32 -9.47 10.37
CA MET A 102 2.70 -9.59 10.87
C MET A 102 2.74 -9.71 12.40
N LEU A 103 1.98 -8.87 13.10
CA LEU A 103 1.90 -8.92 14.57
C LEU A 103 1.31 -10.24 15.07
N VAL A 104 0.26 -10.74 14.42
CA VAL A 104 -0.36 -12.04 14.73
C VAL A 104 0.65 -13.16 14.54
N GLU A 105 1.38 -13.17 13.43
CA GLU A 105 2.40 -14.17 13.13
C GLU A 105 3.54 -14.17 14.17
N GLU A 106 4.00 -13.00 14.60
CA GLU A 106 5.02 -12.87 15.65
C GLU A 106 4.54 -13.41 17.00
N PHE A 107 3.28 -13.17 17.39
CA PHE A 107 2.70 -13.77 18.59
C PHE A 107 2.61 -15.30 18.49
N MET A 108 2.21 -15.82 17.31
CA MET A 108 2.16 -17.27 17.07
C MET A 108 3.55 -17.91 17.20
N ARG A 109 4.59 -17.30 16.59
CA ARG A 109 5.99 -17.75 16.71
C ARG A 109 6.50 -17.70 18.14
N ALA A 110 6.07 -16.70 18.91
CA ALA A 110 6.43 -16.56 20.32
C ALA A 110 5.67 -17.53 21.24
N GLY A 111 4.71 -18.30 20.71
CA GLY A 111 3.87 -19.20 21.50
C GLY A 111 2.95 -18.48 22.50
N VAL A 112 2.59 -17.23 22.20
CA VAL A 112 1.69 -16.43 23.02
C VAL A 112 0.34 -16.30 22.31
N ASP A 113 -0.70 -16.88 22.91
CA ASP A 113 -2.05 -16.83 22.35
C ASP A 113 -2.70 -15.48 22.65
N VAL A 114 -3.09 -14.77 21.59
CA VAL A 114 -3.84 -13.50 21.64
C VAL A 114 -5.10 -13.63 20.80
N ASP A 115 -6.27 -13.53 21.43
CA ASP A 115 -7.55 -13.60 20.68
C ASP A 115 -7.86 -12.26 20.00
N PHE A 116 -7.56 -12.17 18.71
CA PHE A 116 -7.91 -11.03 17.87
C PHE A 116 -9.34 -11.07 17.32
N ARG A 117 -10.06 -12.20 17.37
CA ARG A 117 -11.39 -12.41 16.73
C ARG A 117 -12.50 -11.54 17.31
N LYS A 118 -12.39 -11.17 18.59
CA LYS A 118 -13.37 -10.34 19.30
C LYS A 118 -13.08 -8.85 19.26
N ARG A 119 -12.06 -8.43 18.53
CA ARG A 119 -11.60 -7.07 18.44
C ARG A 119 -12.12 -6.38 17.18
N LYS A 120 -12.22 -5.06 17.21
CA LYS A 120 -12.53 -4.25 16.04
C LYS A 120 -11.24 -3.70 15.44
N PHE A 121 -11.23 -3.55 14.13
CA PHE A 121 -10.08 -3.07 13.39
C PHE A 121 -10.51 -1.90 12.50
N ILE A 122 -9.88 -0.75 12.68
CA ILE A 122 -10.10 0.45 11.87
C ILE A 122 -8.89 0.63 10.98
N ASP A 123 -9.09 0.51 9.68
CA ASP A 123 -8.05 0.83 8.69
C ASP A 123 -8.34 2.22 8.11
N VAL A 124 -7.51 3.19 8.51
CA VAL A 124 -7.68 4.60 8.11
C VAL A 124 -7.48 4.78 6.61
N GLN A 125 -6.60 3.99 5.98
CA GLN A 125 -6.44 4.03 4.53
C GLN A 125 -7.72 3.58 3.81
N ASN A 126 -8.42 2.56 4.33
CA ASN A 126 -9.67 2.12 3.74
C ASN A 126 -10.78 3.18 3.87
N ILE A 127 -10.80 3.93 4.99
CA ILE A 127 -11.71 5.08 5.14
C ILE A 127 -11.34 6.15 4.11
N PHE A 128 -10.06 6.52 4.02
CA PHE A 128 -9.56 7.49 3.05
C PHE A 128 -9.96 7.10 1.61
N HIS A 129 -9.70 5.86 1.20
CA HIS A 129 -10.04 5.40 -0.16
C HIS A 129 -11.54 5.34 -0.45
N LYS A 130 -12.38 5.17 0.58
CA LYS A 130 -13.85 5.19 0.42
C LYS A 130 -14.41 6.60 0.34
N MET A 131 -13.84 7.52 1.11
CA MET A 131 -14.33 8.90 1.21
C MET A 131 -13.72 9.80 0.13
N GLU A 132 -12.45 9.59 -0.22
CA GLU A 132 -11.72 10.33 -1.26
C GLU A 132 -11.67 9.50 -2.55
N GLN A 133 -12.74 9.62 -3.34
CA GLN A 133 -12.86 8.88 -4.60
C GLN A 133 -11.86 9.39 -5.64
N ARG A 134 -11.20 8.46 -6.34
CA ARG A 134 -10.31 8.76 -7.47
C ARG A 134 -11.07 8.76 -8.79
N THR A 135 -12.14 9.56 -8.86
CA THR A 135 -12.97 9.76 -10.04
C THR A 135 -12.71 11.13 -10.65
N LEU A 136 -13.09 11.32 -11.91
CA LEU A 136 -13.00 12.63 -12.56
C LEU A 136 -13.84 13.70 -11.83
N VAL A 137 -15.02 13.33 -11.33
CA VAL A 137 -15.87 14.22 -10.53
C VAL A 137 -15.15 14.70 -9.27
N ALA A 138 -14.52 13.77 -8.54
CA ALA A 138 -13.74 14.12 -7.34
C ALA A 138 -12.52 14.98 -7.69
N ALA A 139 -11.80 14.65 -8.76
CA ALA A 139 -10.66 15.43 -9.23
C ALA A 139 -11.08 16.84 -9.63
N TYR A 140 -12.19 16.97 -10.38
CA TYR A 140 -12.71 18.26 -10.82
C TYR A 140 -13.11 19.15 -9.64
N LYS A 141 -13.77 18.56 -8.63
CA LYS A 141 -14.09 19.26 -7.38
C LYS A 141 -12.84 19.70 -6.62
N PHE A 142 -11.86 18.82 -6.50
CA PHE A 142 -10.63 19.07 -5.73
C PHE A 142 -9.72 20.13 -6.39
N TYR A 143 -9.48 20.00 -7.69
CA TYR A 143 -8.56 20.89 -8.41
C TYR A 143 -9.22 22.18 -8.88
N CYS A 144 -10.47 22.12 -9.33
CA CYS A 144 -11.16 23.27 -9.93
C CYS A 144 -12.18 23.93 -9.00
N GLY A 145 -12.50 23.31 -7.85
CA GLY A 145 -13.50 23.82 -6.90
C GLY A 145 -14.94 23.80 -7.43
N LYS A 146 -15.21 23.09 -8.53
CA LYS A 146 -16.49 23.06 -9.24
C LYS A 146 -17.14 21.68 -9.14
N ASP A 147 -18.46 21.62 -9.23
CA ASP A 147 -19.20 20.40 -9.39
C ASP A 147 -19.34 20.08 -10.89
N LEU A 148 -19.11 18.81 -11.26
CA LEU A 148 -19.27 18.35 -12.64
C LEU A 148 -20.75 18.06 -12.90
N ALA A 149 -21.44 18.98 -13.53
CA ALA A 149 -22.77 18.76 -14.07
C ALA A 149 -22.67 17.83 -15.29
N ASP A 150 -23.66 16.97 -15.49
CA ASP A 150 -23.73 16.03 -16.62
C ASP A 150 -22.53 15.07 -16.71
N ALA A 151 -22.02 14.61 -15.56
CA ALA A 151 -21.04 13.53 -15.50
C ALA A 151 -21.52 12.33 -16.33
N HIS A 152 -20.59 11.70 -17.07
CA HIS A 152 -20.80 10.64 -18.08
C HIS A 152 -21.28 11.17 -19.46
N SER A 153 -21.32 12.48 -19.68
CA SER A 153 -21.32 13.04 -21.02
C SER A 153 -19.87 13.16 -21.51
N ALA A 154 -19.58 12.62 -22.68
CA ALA A 154 -18.21 12.65 -23.23
C ALA A 154 -17.67 14.08 -23.37
N GLU A 155 -18.51 15.05 -23.72
CA GLU A 155 -18.13 16.46 -23.83
C GLU A 155 -17.79 17.05 -22.47
N ALA A 156 -18.67 16.90 -21.47
CA ALA A 156 -18.47 17.41 -20.12
C ALA A 156 -17.23 16.78 -19.45
N ASP A 157 -17.05 15.47 -19.59
CA ASP A 157 -15.91 14.74 -19.03
C ASP A 157 -14.58 15.16 -19.70
N THR A 158 -14.59 15.40 -21.02
CA THR A 158 -13.41 15.86 -21.75
C THR A 158 -13.00 17.28 -21.32
N LEU A 159 -13.97 18.19 -21.23
CA LEU A 159 -13.73 19.56 -20.76
C LEU A 159 -13.23 19.58 -19.31
N ALA A 160 -13.84 18.80 -18.42
CA ALA A 160 -13.41 18.67 -17.03
C ALA A 160 -11.98 18.12 -16.94
N THR A 161 -11.63 17.11 -17.75
CA THR A 161 -10.27 16.54 -17.79
C THR A 161 -9.25 17.62 -18.20
N TYR A 162 -9.55 18.42 -19.20
CA TYR A 162 -8.68 19.52 -19.63
C TYR A 162 -8.52 20.58 -18.53
N GLU A 163 -9.61 20.98 -17.86
CA GLU A 163 -9.53 21.94 -16.76
C GLU A 163 -8.73 21.41 -15.57
N VAL A 164 -8.90 20.11 -15.24
CA VAL A 164 -8.12 19.45 -14.20
C VAL A 164 -6.63 19.48 -14.50
N LEU A 165 -6.22 19.18 -15.75
CA LEU A 165 -4.80 19.24 -16.13
C LEU A 165 -4.22 20.64 -15.96
N LYS A 166 -4.95 21.68 -16.37
CA LYS A 166 -4.51 23.06 -16.17
C LYS A 166 -4.32 23.39 -14.69
N ALA A 167 -5.28 23.01 -13.86
CA ALA A 167 -5.20 23.23 -12.42
C ALA A 167 -4.09 22.40 -11.74
N GLN A 168 -3.75 21.22 -12.26
CA GLN A 168 -2.59 20.47 -11.83
C GLN A 168 -1.29 21.18 -12.17
N LEU A 169 -1.15 21.72 -13.37
CA LEU A 169 0.01 22.53 -13.77
C LEU A 169 0.19 23.79 -12.91
N ASP A 170 -0.92 24.45 -12.55
CA ASP A 170 -0.87 25.61 -11.66
C ASP A 170 -0.49 25.25 -10.22
N ARG A 171 -0.77 24.03 -9.80
CA ARG A 171 -0.58 23.57 -8.41
C ARG A 171 0.77 22.92 -8.15
N TYR A 172 1.30 22.20 -9.12
CA TYR A 172 2.49 21.36 -8.95
C TYR A 172 3.66 21.91 -9.76
N GLU A 173 4.64 22.48 -9.07
CA GLU A 173 5.84 23.06 -9.69
C GLU A 173 6.70 22.01 -10.41
N GLU A 174 6.59 20.74 -10.01
CA GLU A 174 7.32 19.64 -10.63
C GLU A 174 6.79 19.27 -12.02
N LEU A 175 5.56 19.69 -12.37
CA LEU A 175 4.98 19.42 -13.67
C LEU A 175 5.46 20.47 -14.70
N GLN A 176 6.20 20.03 -15.69
CA GLN A 176 6.59 20.86 -16.80
C GLN A 176 5.41 21.03 -17.77
N ASN A 177 5.07 22.26 -18.15
CA ASN A 177 4.03 22.54 -19.13
C ASN A 177 4.52 22.25 -20.56
N ASP A 178 4.87 20.98 -20.80
CA ASP A 178 5.28 20.44 -22.09
C ASP A 178 4.66 19.05 -22.27
N VAL A 179 4.10 18.79 -23.46
CA VAL A 179 3.33 17.57 -23.72
C VAL A 179 4.21 16.32 -23.60
N ALA A 180 5.46 16.36 -24.03
CA ALA A 180 6.36 15.19 -23.96
C ALA A 180 6.72 14.90 -22.50
N ALA A 181 7.06 15.93 -21.72
CA ALA A 181 7.37 15.78 -20.30
C ALA A 181 6.15 15.28 -19.50
N LEU A 182 4.95 15.81 -19.79
CA LEU A 182 3.71 15.36 -19.14
C LEU A 182 3.35 13.91 -19.51
N ALA A 183 3.57 13.52 -20.77
CA ALA A 183 3.37 12.14 -21.21
C ALA A 183 4.30 11.18 -20.48
N GLU A 184 5.57 11.51 -20.38
CA GLU A 184 6.57 10.72 -19.63
C GLU A 184 6.20 10.62 -18.14
N PHE A 185 5.89 11.75 -17.50
CA PHE A 185 5.50 11.80 -16.10
C PHE A 185 4.24 10.97 -15.78
N SER A 186 3.27 10.97 -16.69
CA SER A 186 1.98 10.26 -16.51
C SER A 186 2.04 8.77 -16.91
N THR A 187 3.13 8.31 -17.51
CA THR A 187 3.30 6.91 -17.93
C THR A 187 3.51 6.02 -16.71
N ARG A 188 2.66 5.02 -16.52
CA ARG A 188 2.73 4.08 -15.36
C ARG A 188 3.65 2.89 -15.57
N ALA A 189 3.88 2.50 -16.79
CA ALA A 189 4.82 1.44 -17.20
C ALA A 189 5.17 1.69 -18.67
N GLU A 190 6.39 1.40 -19.06
CA GLU A 190 6.76 1.38 -20.46
C GLU A 190 6.00 0.27 -21.15
N SER A 191 4.96 0.62 -21.89
CA SER A 191 4.17 -0.32 -22.69
C SER A 191 4.69 -0.33 -24.12
N ALA A 192 4.91 -1.52 -24.64
CA ALA A 192 5.29 -1.71 -26.04
C ALA A 192 4.09 -1.58 -26.99
N ASP A 193 2.87 -1.62 -26.44
CA ASP A 193 1.62 -1.45 -27.20
C ASP A 193 0.63 -0.52 -26.48
N PHE A 194 -0.27 0.13 -27.23
CA PHE A 194 -1.29 1.03 -26.69
C PHE A 194 -2.34 0.32 -25.81
N ALA A 195 -2.46 -0.99 -25.89
CA ALA A 195 -3.43 -1.77 -25.13
C ALA A 195 -2.88 -2.26 -23.78
N GLY A 196 -1.59 -2.01 -23.48
CA GLY A 196 -0.93 -2.46 -22.26
C GLY A 196 -0.78 -3.98 -22.16
N ARG A 197 -0.83 -4.68 -23.27
CA ARG A 197 -0.72 -6.14 -23.34
C ARG A 197 0.72 -6.61 -23.30
N ILE A 198 1.61 -5.80 -23.88
CA ILE A 198 3.06 -6.02 -23.89
C ILE A 198 3.72 -4.85 -23.16
N LEU A 199 4.52 -5.17 -22.18
CA LEU A 199 5.25 -4.22 -21.32
C LEU A 199 6.75 -4.43 -21.53
N TYR A 200 7.56 -3.43 -21.22
CA TYR A 200 9.01 -3.60 -21.05
C TYR A 200 9.32 -3.97 -19.61
N ASN A 201 10.19 -4.96 -19.41
CA ASN A 201 10.74 -5.27 -18.10
C ASN A 201 11.95 -4.36 -17.78
N GLU A 202 12.53 -4.48 -16.59
CA GLU A 202 13.70 -3.72 -16.16
C GLU A 202 14.93 -3.85 -17.06
N LYS A 203 14.96 -4.88 -17.93
CA LYS A 203 16.03 -5.13 -18.91
C LYS A 203 15.70 -4.58 -20.29
N GLY A 204 14.55 -3.93 -20.46
CA GLY A 204 14.06 -3.46 -21.76
C GLY A 204 13.55 -4.57 -22.68
N GLU A 205 13.25 -5.76 -22.17
CA GLU A 205 12.69 -6.85 -22.95
C GLU A 205 11.17 -6.79 -22.96
N GLU A 206 10.54 -7.09 -24.10
CA GLU A 206 9.10 -7.20 -24.23
C GLU A 206 8.56 -8.41 -23.47
N VAL A 207 7.63 -8.17 -22.52
CA VAL A 207 7.00 -9.20 -21.70
C VAL A 207 5.49 -9.07 -21.76
N PHE A 208 4.77 -10.20 -21.57
CA PHE A 208 3.32 -10.15 -21.48
C PHE A 208 2.86 -9.42 -20.21
N GLY A 209 1.98 -8.43 -20.34
CA GLY A 209 1.36 -7.69 -19.23
C GLY A 209 0.17 -8.40 -18.59
N PHE A 210 -0.33 -9.51 -19.18
CA PHE A 210 -1.57 -10.19 -18.78
C PHE A 210 -1.55 -11.70 -19.02
N GLY A 211 -2.60 -12.39 -18.50
CA GLY A 211 -2.87 -13.79 -18.75
C GLY A 211 -1.84 -14.76 -18.16
N LYS A 212 -1.89 -16.01 -18.63
CA LYS A 212 -1.08 -17.13 -18.08
C LYS A 212 0.44 -16.92 -18.24
N TYR A 213 0.84 -16.03 -19.14
CA TYR A 213 2.25 -15.73 -19.41
C TYR A 213 2.68 -14.33 -18.94
N LYS A 214 1.89 -13.68 -18.05
CA LYS A 214 2.25 -12.38 -17.48
C LYS A 214 3.68 -12.39 -16.93
N GLY A 215 4.46 -11.36 -17.32
CA GLY A 215 5.87 -11.20 -16.93
C GLY A 215 6.87 -12.05 -17.70
N ARG A 216 6.43 -12.96 -18.61
CA ARG A 216 7.34 -13.74 -19.45
C ARG A 216 7.63 -13.06 -20.77
N SER A 217 8.86 -13.26 -21.28
CA SER A 217 9.29 -12.71 -22.56
C SER A 217 8.38 -13.15 -23.71
N VAL A 218 7.95 -12.20 -24.52
CA VAL A 218 7.13 -12.43 -25.72
C VAL A 218 7.82 -13.40 -26.67
N ALA A 219 9.13 -13.22 -26.88
CA ALA A 219 9.95 -14.06 -27.74
C ALA A 219 10.01 -15.52 -27.25
N GLU A 220 10.15 -15.72 -25.92
CA GLU A 220 10.15 -17.07 -25.34
C GLU A 220 8.79 -17.76 -25.48
N VAL A 221 7.72 -17.05 -25.17
CA VAL A 221 6.35 -17.61 -25.23
C VAL A 221 6.01 -18.01 -26.65
N PHE A 222 6.29 -17.18 -27.65
CA PHE A 222 6.02 -17.53 -29.05
C PHE A 222 6.90 -18.66 -29.58
N ARG A 223 8.06 -18.91 -28.99
CA ARG A 223 8.87 -20.08 -29.32
C ARG A 223 8.23 -21.40 -28.83
N VAL A 224 7.59 -21.36 -27.63
CA VAL A 224 7.00 -22.52 -26.97
C VAL A 224 5.54 -22.73 -27.38
N GLU A 225 4.78 -21.66 -27.53
CA GLU A 225 3.36 -21.66 -27.83
C GLU A 225 3.00 -20.58 -28.86
N PRO A 226 3.32 -20.77 -30.15
CA PRO A 226 3.04 -19.77 -31.19
C PRO A 226 1.57 -19.39 -31.31
N SER A 227 0.64 -20.33 -30.99
CA SER A 227 -0.81 -20.10 -31.00
C SER A 227 -1.29 -19.06 -29.99
N TYR A 228 -0.46 -18.73 -28.99
CA TYR A 228 -0.80 -17.67 -27.99
C TYR A 228 -0.96 -16.29 -28.63
N TYR A 229 -0.45 -16.09 -29.84
CA TYR A 229 -0.68 -14.87 -30.61
C TYR A 229 -2.18 -14.56 -30.80
N SER A 230 -3.03 -15.56 -30.95
CA SER A 230 -4.47 -15.35 -31.07
C SER A 230 -5.10 -14.72 -29.81
N CYS A 231 -4.53 -14.96 -28.60
CA CYS A 231 -4.97 -14.31 -27.38
C CYS A 231 -4.75 -12.80 -27.40
N LEU A 232 -3.69 -12.31 -28.07
CA LEU A 232 -3.45 -10.88 -28.24
C LEU A 232 -4.51 -10.20 -29.10
N LEU A 233 -5.09 -10.93 -30.04
CA LEU A 233 -6.08 -10.37 -30.96
C LEU A 233 -7.50 -10.35 -30.38
N TYR A 234 -7.85 -11.31 -29.52
CA TYR A 234 -9.24 -11.53 -29.08
C TYR A 234 -9.53 -11.22 -27.62
N THR A 235 -8.51 -11.03 -26.78
CA THR A 235 -8.73 -10.70 -25.37
C THR A 235 -8.35 -9.24 -25.09
N SER A 236 -9.36 -8.40 -24.83
CA SER A 236 -9.13 -7.13 -24.13
C SER A 236 -8.85 -7.45 -22.67
N PRO A 237 -7.84 -6.83 -22.03
CA PRO A 237 -7.68 -6.94 -20.58
C PRO A 237 -8.97 -6.46 -19.90
N SER A 238 -9.52 -7.30 -19.01
CA SER A 238 -10.67 -6.90 -18.21
C SER A 238 -10.23 -5.75 -17.28
N PRO A 239 -11.03 -4.69 -17.11
CA PRO A 239 -10.72 -3.59 -16.18
C PRO A 239 -10.68 -4.03 -14.71
N ARG A 240 -10.83 -5.31 -14.40
CA ARG A 240 -10.98 -5.87 -13.05
C ARG A 240 -9.91 -6.86 -12.62
N ASP A 241 -8.84 -7.06 -13.42
CA ASP A 241 -7.72 -7.95 -13.05
C ASP A 241 -6.52 -7.16 -12.51
#